data_eedc7f9bba4c753b251a017b69122a69
#
_entry.id   eedc7f9bba4c753b251a017b69122a69
#
_cell.length_a   1.000
_cell.length_b   1.000
_cell.length_c   1.000
_cell.angle_alpha   90.00
_cell.angle_beta   90.00
_cell.angle_gamma   90.00
#
_symmetry.space_group_name_H-M   'P 1'
#
loop_
_entity.id
_entity.type
_entity.pdbx_description
1 polymer ?
#
loop_
_entity_poly.entity_id
_entity_poly.type
_entity_poly.pdbx_seq_one_letter_code
_entity_poly.pdbx_strand_id
1 'polypeptide(L)'
;MNTKHIILMACAALLGATQANAQGQDLSILTTNTDARTAAMGNASAAAEGMYLYYNPAAFFATDKKFTADASASLFEKAEGADGTFGIYALSAGYKLAKRHAVFAGFRYAGGLKLKGYDISGNPTKDYKPYNWTLDLGYTYFLGKGFAAYATGSLIYSHLSKNATGAAFSVGGSYQNNELTLANKPANLMLDAKVGAIGPQLDYGNKHKTTLPTYFAVGGALSVEVAEKHQVAAALSSRYFFQPS
;
A
#
# COMPACT_ATOMS: atom_id res chain seq x y z
N MET A 1 17.38 -21.64 -21.55
CA MET A 1 16.91 -22.00 -20.19
C MET A 1 15.51 -22.56 -20.32
N ASN A 2 15.25 -23.76 -19.84
CA ASN A 2 14.01 -24.50 -20.12
C ASN A 2 12.86 -23.85 -19.35
N THR A 3 11.71 -23.57 -19.99
CA THR A 3 10.52 -22.95 -19.39
C THR A 3 10.06 -23.60 -18.08
N LYS A 4 10.31 -24.92 -17.96
CA LYS A 4 10.04 -25.69 -16.73
C LYS A 4 10.87 -25.23 -15.52
N HIS A 5 12.13 -24.81 -15.74
CA HIS A 5 12.99 -24.32 -14.65
C HIS A 5 12.61 -22.92 -14.20
N ILE A 6 12.07 -22.09 -15.10
CA ILE A 6 11.56 -20.73 -14.75
C ILE A 6 10.32 -20.86 -13.87
N ILE A 7 9.38 -21.75 -14.22
CA ILE A 7 8.17 -22.03 -13.44
C ILE A 7 8.54 -22.62 -12.08
N LEU A 8 9.49 -23.56 -12.02
CA LEU A 8 9.94 -24.17 -10.77
C LEU A 8 10.63 -23.16 -9.84
N MET A 9 11.45 -22.26 -10.38
CA MET A 9 12.08 -21.17 -9.61
C MET A 9 11.06 -20.15 -9.13
N ALA A 10 10.06 -19.82 -9.93
CA ALA A 10 8.95 -18.93 -9.51
C ALA A 10 8.11 -19.58 -8.39
N CYS A 11 7.81 -20.87 -8.48
CA CYS A 11 7.12 -21.61 -7.41
C CYS A 11 7.97 -21.74 -6.14
N ALA A 12 9.28 -21.95 -6.26
CA ALA A 12 10.20 -22.04 -5.13
C ALA A 12 10.36 -20.67 -4.42
N ALA A 13 10.35 -19.56 -5.17
CA ALA A 13 10.36 -18.22 -4.60
C ALA A 13 9.06 -17.89 -3.84
N LEU A 14 7.92 -18.43 -4.28
CA LEU A 14 6.63 -18.29 -3.60
C LEU A 14 6.57 -19.06 -2.26
N LEU A 15 7.28 -20.17 -2.14
CA LEU A 15 7.31 -20.98 -0.92
C LEU A 15 8.32 -20.47 0.14
N GLY A 16 9.26 -19.62 -0.24
CA GLY A 16 10.25 -19.02 0.67
C GLY A 16 9.78 -17.77 1.42
N ALA A 17 8.58 -17.26 1.15
CA ALA A 17 8.11 -15.98 1.66
C ALA A 17 7.35 -16.04 3.01
N THR A 18 7.45 -17.13 3.77
CA THR A 18 6.74 -17.28 5.04
C THR A 18 7.61 -16.95 6.25
N GLN A 19 8.03 -15.69 6.35
CA GLN A 19 8.39 -15.07 7.63
C GLN A 19 7.50 -13.84 7.81
N ALA A 20 6.22 -14.07 8.06
CA ALA A 20 5.35 -13.04 8.60
C ALA A 20 5.72 -12.85 10.07
N ASN A 21 6.71 -12.02 10.34
CA ASN A 21 6.89 -11.48 11.67
C ASN A 21 5.72 -10.54 11.94
N ALA A 22 4.73 -11.01 12.68
CA ALA A 22 3.65 -10.20 13.23
C ALA A 22 4.24 -9.35 14.37
N GLN A 23 5.02 -8.34 14.00
CA GLN A 23 5.38 -7.28 14.93
C GLN A 23 4.26 -6.25 14.86
N GLY A 24 3.69 -5.90 16.02
CA GLY A 24 2.66 -4.89 16.12
C GLY A 24 3.17 -3.55 15.59
N GLN A 25 2.73 -3.20 14.39
CA GLN A 25 3.04 -1.89 13.81
C GLN A 25 1.99 -0.90 14.28
N ASP A 26 2.36 0.02 15.17
CA ASP A 26 1.46 1.06 15.70
C ASP A 26 0.84 1.95 14.61
N LEU A 27 1.46 2.00 13.42
CA LEU A 27 1.03 2.79 12.26
C LEU A 27 0.68 1.93 11.04
N SER A 28 -0.03 0.85 11.26
CA SER A 28 -0.50 -0.06 10.20
C SER A 28 -1.22 0.64 9.05
N ILE A 29 -1.85 1.79 9.31
CA ILE A 29 -2.51 2.63 8.29
C ILE A 29 -1.59 3.00 7.11
N LEU A 30 -0.27 3.06 7.31
CA LEU A 30 0.69 3.39 6.26
C LEU A 30 1.05 2.19 5.36
N THR A 31 0.83 0.98 5.84
CA THR A 31 1.32 -0.26 5.20
C THR A 31 0.23 -1.27 4.88
N THR A 32 -0.92 -1.20 5.57
CA THR A 32 -2.05 -2.10 5.33
C THR A 32 -2.74 -1.72 4.03
N ASN A 33 -2.99 -2.72 3.23
CA ASN A 33 -3.73 -2.57 1.99
C ASN A 33 -5.23 -2.44 2.29
N THR A 34 -5.86 -1.45 1.70
CA THR A 34 -7.30 -1.22 1.80
C THR A 34 -8.05 -1.61 0.52
N ASP A 35 -7.35 -1.78 -0.61
CA ASP A 35 -7.96 -2.16 -1.87
C ASP A 35 -8.17 -3.68 -1.97
N ALA A 36 -9.42 -4.11 -2.12
CA ALA A 36 -9.79 -5.53 -2.16
C ALA A 36 -9.12 -6.29 -3.31
N ARG A 37 -8.98 -5.67 -4.50
CA ARG A 37 -8.33 -6.31 -5.65
C ARG A 37 -6.83 -6.48 -5.39
N THR A 38 -6.14 -5.43 -4.99
CA THR A 38 -4.70 -5.49 -4.71
C THR A 38 -4.42 -6.45 -3.54
N ALA A 39 -5.31 -6.51 -2.53
CA ALA A 39 -5.22 -7.49 -1.45
C ALA A 39 -5.34 -8.94 -1.97
N ALA A 40 -6.31 -9.20 -2.85
CA ALA A 40 -6.50 -10.52 -3.49
C ALA A 40 -5.30 -10.94 -4.37
N MET A 41 -4.58 -9.96 -4.94
CA MET A 41 -3.36 -10.16 -5.71
C MET A 41 -2.08 -10.19 -4.83
N GLY A 42 -2.20 -10.49 -3.54
CA GLY A 42 -1.06 -10.60 -2.62
C GLY A 42 -0.36 -9.27 -2.32
N ASN A 43 -1.07 -8.16 -2.37
CA ASN A 43 -0.55 -6.79 -2.16
C ASN A 43 0.49 -6.35 -3.21
N ALA A 44 0.44 -6.90 -4.42
CA ALA A 44 1.36 -6.57 -5.49
C ALA A 44 1.02 -5.17 -6.07
N SER A 45 1.79 -4.15 -5.70
CA SER A 45 1.60 -2.75 -6.10
C SER A 45 1.63 -2.56 -7.62
N ALA A 46 2.42 -3.35 -8.33
CA ALA A 46 2.49 -3.32 -9.79
C ALA A 46 1.16 -3.75 -10.48
N ALA A 47 0.30 -4.50 -9.78
CA ALA A 47 -1.00 -4.94 -10.30
C ALA A 47 -2.16 -3.98 -9.94
N ALA A 48 -1.88 -2.81 -9.34
CA ALA A 48 -2.91 -1.87 -8.92
C ALA A 48 -3.68 -1.28 -10.12
N GLU A 49 -4.99 -1.40 -10.09
CA GLU A 49 -5.91 -0.80 -11.08
C GLU A 49 -6.89 0.20 -10.44
N GLY A 50 -6.56 0.68 -9.27
CA GLY A 50 -7.26 1.69 -8.49
C GLY A 50 -6.43 2.08 -7.29
N MET A 51 -6.90 3.01 -6.47
CA MET A 51 -6.18 3.50 -5.29
C MET A 51 -4.70 3.82 -5.59
N TYR A 52 -4.41 4.34 -6.78
CA TYR A 52 -3.06 4.55 -7.32
C TYR A 52 -2.14 5.29 -6.36
N LEU A 53 -2.66 6.30 -5.65
CA LEU A 53 -1.92 7.09 -4.67
C LEU A 53 -1.18 6.23 -3.64
N TYR A 54 -1.80 5.16 -3.19
CA TYR A 54 -1.29 4.33 -2.09
C TYR A 54 -0.36 3.21 -2.55
N TYR A 55 -0.53 2.76 -3.79
CA TYR A 55 0.21 1.62 -4.32
C TYR A 55 1.27 2.02 -5.32
N ASN A 56 0.84 2.43 -6.50
CA ASN A 56 1.70 2.84 -7.60
C ASN A 56 1.06 4.00 -8.36
N PRO A 57 1.34 5.26 -7.98
CA PRO A 57 0.80 6.43 -8.67
C PRO A 57 1.17 6.48 -10.16
N ALA A 58 2.29 5.85 -10.57
CA ALA A 58 2.72 5.80 -11.95
C ALA A 58 1.82 4.91 -12.82
N ALA A 59 1.19 3.89 -12.26
CA ALA A 59 0.27 3.01 -12.99
C ALA A 59 -0.96 3.76 -13.55
N PHE A 60 -1.28 4.94 -13.04
CA PHE A 60 -2.34 5.78 -13.58
C PHE A 60 -2.07 6.20 -15.05
N PHE A 61 -0.80 6.30 -15.46
CA PHE A 61 -0.46 6.58 -16.86
C PHE A 61 -0.73 5.40 -17.80
N ALA A 62 -0.91 4.17 -17.27
CA ALA A 62 -1.37 3.01 -18.03
C ALA A 62 -2.80 3.15 -18.55
N THR A 63 -3.59 4.04 -17.97
CA THR A 63 -5.00 4.22 -18.31
C THR A 63 -5.18 5.44 -19.21
N ASP A 64 -6.21 5.42 -20.09
CA ASP A 64 -6.61 6.58 -20.90
C ASP A 64 -7.42 7.60 -20.08
N LYS A 65 -7.78 7.26 -18.85
CA LYS A 65 -8.58 8.12 -17.97
C LYS A 65 -7.78 9.37 -17.58
N LYS A 66 -8.44 10.53 -17.63
CA LYS A 66 -7.88 11.81 -17.16
C LYS A 66 -8.08 12.00 -15.65
N PHE A 67 -9.11 11.38 -15.09
CA PHE A 67 -9.49 11.45 -13.69
C PHE A 67 -9.77 10.07 -13.13
N THR A 68 -9.40 9.82 -11.88
CA THR A 68 -9.80 8.65 -11.09
C THR A 68 -10.25 9.11 -9.71
N ALA A 69 -11.24 8.41 -9.17
CA ALA A 69 -11.65 8.54 -7.78
C ALA A 69 -12.03 7.16 -7.26
N ASP A 70 -11.47 6.80 -6.14
CA ASP A 70 -11.57 5.47 -5.56
C ASP A 70 -11.93 5.57 -4.08
N ALA A 71 -12.78 4.67 -3.60
CA ALA A 71 -13.11 4.51 -2.19
C ALA A 71 -12.97 3.04 -1.81
N SER A 72 -12.46 2.78 -0.63
CA SER A 72 -12.22 1.42 -0.15
C SER A 72 -12.43 1.33 1.36
N ALA A 73 -12.91 0.18 1.82
CA ALA A 73 -13.06 -0.15 3.23
C ALA A 73 -12.60 -1.58 3.46
N SER A 74 -11.75 -1.78 4.45
CA SER A 74 -11.36 -3.11 4.95
C SER A 74 -11.78 -3.22 6.40
N LEU A 75 -12.61 -4.22 6.70
CA LEU A 75 -13.05 -4.56 8.04
C LEU A 75 -12.33 -5.82 8.49
N PHE A 76 -11.84 -5.82 9.71
CA PHE A 76 -11.11 -6.94 10.29
C PHE A 76 -12.00 -7.65 11.32
N GLU A 77 -11.74 -8.92 11.53
CA GLU A 77 -12.43 -9.69 12.57
C GLU A 77 -12.25 -9.03 13.93
N LYS A 78 -13.26 -9.21 14.76
CA LYS A 78 -13.26 -8.71 16.14
C LYS A 78 -12.12 -9.36 16.90
N ALA A 79 -11.23 -8.54 17.47
CA ALA A 79 -10.17 -9.04 18.34
C ALA A 79 -10.76 -9.51 19.67
N GLU A 80 -10.27 -10.62 20.19
CA GLU A 80 -10.66 -11.13 21.50
C GLU A 80 -10.35 -10.11 22.60
N GLY A 81 -11.30 -9.85 23.49
CA GLY A 81 -11.16 -8.85 24.55
C GLY A 81 -11.37 -7.39 24.15
N ALA A 82 -11.64 -7.10 22.87
CA ALA A 82 -11.96 -5.75 22.38
C ALA A 82 -13.46 -5.64 22.02
N ASP A 83 -14.04 -4.48 22.24
CA ASP A 83 -15.36 -4.13 21.70
C ASP A 83 -15.19 -3.35 20.39
N GLY A 84 -16.19 -3.46 19.48
CA GLY A 84 -16.17 -2.84 18.17
C GLY A 84 -15.42 -3.65 17.12
N THR A 85 -15.36 -3.12 15.90
CA THR A 85 -14.69 -3.74 14.74
C THR A 85 -13.62 -2.79 14.22
N PHE A 86 -12.40 -3.26 14.12
CA PHE A 86 -11.33 -2.48 13.49
C PHE A 86 -11.60 -2.37 11.99
N GLY A 87 -11.52 -1.15 11.47
CA GLY A 87 -11.66 -0.88 10.06
C GLY A 87 -10.63 0.12 9.55
N ILE A 88 -10.25 -0.05 8.29
CA ILE A 88 -9.45 0.94 7.56
C ILE A 88 -10.26 1.40 6.36
N TYR A 89 -10.44 2.69 6.26
CA TYR A 89 -11.17 3.36 5.18
C TYR A 89 -10.22 4.25 4.41
N ALA A 90 -10.30 4.21 3.10
CA ALA A 90 -9.46 5.01 2.23
C ALA A 90 -10.28 5.66 1.11
N LEU A 91 -9.93 6.91 0.82
CA LEU A 91 -10.40 7.65 -0.34
C LEU A 91 -9.18 8.12 -1.11
N SER A 92 -9.21 8.08 -2.42
CA SER A 92 -8.20 8.72 -3.25
C SER A 92 -8.80 9.29 -4.52
N ALA A 93 -8.21 10.36 -5.02
CA ALA A 93 -8.50 10.92 -6.33
C ALA A 93 -7.20 11.26 -7.03
N GLY A 94 -7.19 11.11 -8.35
CA GLY A 94 -6.05 11.43 -9.20
C GLY A 94 -6.49 12.19 -10.45
N TYR A 95 -5.67 13.12 -10.89
CA TYR A 95 -5.94 13.92 -12.09
C TYR A 95 -4.67 14.10 -12.92
N LYS A 96 -4.75 13.80 -14.22
CA LYS A 96 -3.68 14.09 -15.19
C LYS A 96 -3.76 15.57 -15.58
N LEU A 97 -2.86 16.38 -15.06
CA LEU A 97 -2.75 17.82 -15.40
C LEU A 97 -2.34 18.01 -16.86
N ALA A 98 -1.45 17.16 -17.34
CA ALA A 98 -0.91 17.15 -18.70
C ALA A 98 -0.48 15.74 -19.11
N LYS A 99 0.01 15.59 -20.34
CA LYS A 99 0.48 14.28 -20.87
C LYS A 99 1.53 13.59 -20.00
N ARG A 100 2.28 14.34 -19.19
CA ARG A 100 3.38 13.83 -18.38
C ARG A 100 3.22 14.07 -16.87
N HIS A 101 2.14 14.71 -16.43
CA HIS A 101 1.98 15.16 -15.04
C HIS A 101 0.66 14.69 -14.47
N ALA A 102 0.70 14.02 -13.33
CA ALA A 102 -0.48 13.67 -12.57
C ALA A 102 -0.31 14.05 -11.10
N VAL A 103 -1.40 14.46 -10.49
CA VAL A 103 -1.50 14.79 -9.06
C VAL A 103 -2.54 13.91 -8.41
N PHE A 104 -2.36 13.67 -7.13
CA PHE A 104 -3.25 12.85 -6.33
C PHE A 104 -3.50 13.49 -4.98
N ALA A 105 -4.70 13.27 -4.46
CA ALA A 105 -5.05 13.59 -3.09
C ALA A 105 -5.82 12.41 -2.49
N GLY A 106 -5.69 12.20 -1.18
CA GLY A 106 -6.37 11.11 -0.51
C GLY A 106 -6.49 11.31 0.99
N PHE A 107 -7.31 10.47 1.58
CA PHE A 107 -7.54 10.42 3.01
C PHE A 107 -7.69 8.97 3.45
N ARG A 108 -7.05 8.60 4.54
CA ARG A 108 -7.25 7.29 5.20
C ARG A 108 -7.62 7.48 6.66
N TYR A 109 -8.45 6.58 7.15
CA TYR A 109 -8.83 6.48 8.55
C TYR A 109 -8.74 5.01 8.99
N ALA A 110 -8.13 4.77 10.15
CA ALA A 110 -8.06 3.45 10.78
C ALA A 110 -8.51 3.57 12.23
N GLY A 111 -9.50 2.77 12.62
CA GLY A 111 -10.06 2.81 13.98
C GLY A 111 -11.29 1.93 14.12
N GLY A 112 -12.04 2.14 15.20
CA GLY A 112 -13.28 1.41 15.47
C GLY A 112 -13.20 0.44 16.65
N LEU A 113 -11.99 0.16 17.15
CA LEU A 113 -11.82 -0.62 18.38
C LEU A 113 -12.11 0.23 19.62
N LYS A 114 -12.66 -0.43 20.63
CA LYS A 114 -12.82 0.05 21.99
C LYS A 114 -12.15 -0.94 22.93
N LEU A 115 -11.07 -0.52 23.56
CA LEU A 115 -10.29 -1.32 24.47
C LEU A 115 -10.63 -0.94 25.89
N LYS A 116 -10.94 -1.92 26.74
CA LYS A 116 -11.20 -1.69 28.16
C LYS A 116 -9.89 -1.32 28.87
N GLY A 117 -9.91 -0.22 29.61
CA GLY A 117 -8.81 0.18 30.47
C GLY A 117 -8.90 -0.45 31.84
N TYR A 118 -7.74 -0.81 32.42
CA TYR A 118 -7.61 -1.29 33.78
C TYR A 118 -6.43 -0.58 34.46
N ASP A 119 -6.54 -0.35 35.76
CA ASP A 119 -5.41 0.12 36.55
C ASP A 119 -4.47 -1.04 36.96
N ILE A 120 -3.37 -0.71 37.63
CA ILE A 120 -2.39 -1.71 38.08
C ILE A 120 -2.97 -2.70 39.13
N SER A 121 -4.11 -2.38 39.72
CA SER A 121 -4.82 -3.23 40.68
C SER A 121 -5.95 -4.04 40.01
N GLY A 122 -6.11 -3.93 38.69
CA GLY A 122 -7.13 -4.65 37.93
C GLY A 122 -8.51 -3.98 37.93
N ASN A 123 -8.66 -2.78 38.50
CA ASN A 123 -9.96 -2.08 38.50
C ASN A 123 -10.23 -1.46 37.13
N PRO A 124 -11.48 -1.49 36.63
CA PRO A 124 -11.84 -0.85 35.37
C PRO A 124 -11.56 0.66 35.42
N THR A 125 -10.92 1.15 34.37
CA THR A 125 -10.68 2.58 34.13
C THR A 125 -11.40 3.03 32.86
N LYS A 126 -11.05 4.21 32.34
CA LYS A 126 -11.64 4.74 31.12
C LYS A 126 -11.22 3.89 29.90
N ASP A 127 -12.19 3.56 29.09
CA ASP A 127 -11.96 2.85 27.82
C ASP A 127 -11.12 3.68 26.83
N TYR A 128 -10.28 3.01 26.07
CA TYR A 128 -9.48 3.59 25.00
C TYR A 128 -10.12 3.33 23.65
N LYS A 129 -10.09 4.34 22.77
CA LYS A 129 -10.57 4.26 21.38
C LYS A 129 -9.45 4.72 20.46
N PRO A 130 -8.47 3.85 20.16
CA PRO A 130 -7.36 4.23 19.29
C PRO A 130 -7.84 4.45 17.85
N TYR A 131 -7.34 5.49 17.21
CA TYR A 131 -7.56 5.74 15.80
C TYR A 131 -6.40 6.52 15.20
N ASN A 132 -6.22 6.34 13.90
CA ASN A 132 -5.25 7.06 13.10
C ASN A 132 -5.94 7.61 11.85
N TRP A 133 -5.49 8.75 11.36
CA TRP A 133 -5.85 9.20 10.04
C TRP A 133 -4.66 9.83 9.32
N THR A 134 -4.72 9.81 7.99
CA THR A 134 -3.73 10.47 7.13
C THR A 134 -4.40 11.32 6.09
N LEU A 135 -3.78 12.47 5.79
CA LEU A 135 -4.08 13.27 4.61
C LEU A 135 -2.90 13.10 3.65
N ASP A 136 -3.17 12.64 2.45
CA ASP A 136 -2.15 12.16 1.54
C ASP A 136 -2.17 12.97 0.24
N LEU A 137 -0.99 13.33 -0.26
CA LEU A 137 -0.78 13.99 -1.54
C LEU A 137 0.23 13.20 -2.36
N GLY A 138 0.07 13.21 -3.67
CA GLY A 138 0.98 12.54 -4.59
C GLY A 138 1.21 13.33 -5.87
N TYR A 139 2.39 13.15 -6.43
CA TYR A 139 2.74 13.68 -7.73
C TYR A 139 3.50 12.63 -8.52
N THR A 140 3.16 12.51 -9.81
CA THR A 140 3.83 11.58 -10.75
C THR A 140 4.24 12.32 -12.00
N TYR A 141 5.44 12.01 -12.44
CA TYR A 141 6.00 12.50 -13.70
C TYR A 141 6.31 11.34 -14.65
N PHE A 142 5.72 11.38 -15.85
CA PHE A 142 5.99 10.41 -16.91
C PHE A 142 7.22 10.83 -17.69
N LEU A 143 8.31 10.07 -17.56
CA LEU A 143 9.61 10.33 -18.18
C LEU A 143 9.60 10.01 -19.68
N GLY A 144 8.70 9.13 -20.11
CA GLY A 144 8.63 8.60 -21.48
C GLY A 144 9.16 7.17 -21.59
N LYS A 145 8.90 6.53 -22.73
CA LYS A 145 9.33 5.14 -23.03
C LYS A 145 8.88 4.14 -21.92
N GLY A 146 7.70 4.36 -21.36
CA GLY A 146 7.17 3.50 -20.29
C GLY A 146 7.66 3.83 -18.87
N PHE A 147 8.63 4.72 -18.68
CA PHE A 147 9.14 5.06 -17.35
C PHE A 147 8.37 6.22 -16.73
N ALA A 148 8.07 6.09 -15.44
CA ALA A 148 7.51 7.16 -14.63
C ALA A 148 8.14 7.16 -13.24
N ALA A 149 8.27 8.35 -12.64
CA ALA A 149 8.71 8.54 -11.27
C ALA A 149 7.62 9.25 -10.47
N TYR A 150 7.55 8.98 -9.17
CA TYR A 150 6.56 9.59 -8.30
C TYR A 150 7.09 9.87 -6.90
N ALA A 151 6.45 10.80 -6.23
CA ALA A 151 6.62 11.07 -4.83
C ALA A 151 5.24 11.24 -4.17
N THR A 152 5.11 10.75 -2.93
CA THR A 152 3.91 10.93 -2.12
C THR A 152 4.29 11.42 -0.73
N GLY A 153 3.41 12.23 -0.12
CA GLY A 153 3.54 12.72 1.23
C GLY A 153 2.26 12.46 2.01
N SER A 154 2.39 12.09 3.28
CA SER A 154 1.29 11.83 4.21
C SER A 154 1.47 12.68 5.45
N LEU A 155 0.47 13.48 5.81
CA LEU A 155 0.34 14.04 7.15
C LEU A 155 -0.38 13.01 8.00
N ILE A 156 0.17 12.71 9.17
CA ILE A 156 -0.30 11.63 10.05
C ILE A 156 -0.79 12.25 11.36
N TYR A 157 -1.97 11.83 11.77
CA TYR A 157 -2.45 12.04 13.13
C TYR A 157 -2.78 10.67 13.74
N SER A 158 -2.25 10.44 14.92
CA SER A 158 -2.46 9.22 15.67
C SER A 158 -2.96 9.54 17.07
N HIS A 159 -4.01 8.87 17.48
CA HIS A 159 -4.57 8.91 18.82
C HIS A 159 -4.53 7.51 19.43
N LEU A 160 -3.63 7.30 20.35
CA LEU A 160 -3.59 6.11 21.21
C LEU A 160 -4.17 6.47 22.60
N SER A 161 -3.36 6.57 23.61
CA SER A 161 -3.70 7.20 24.91
C SER A 161 -3.41 8.70 24.87
N LYS A 162 -2.50 9.13 24.04
CA LYS A 162 -2.13 10.52 23.73
C LYS A 162 -2.09 10.72 22.21
N ASN A 163 -2.05 11.98 21.81
CA ASN A 163 -2.00 12.35 20.41
C ASN A 163 -0.55 12.48 19.94
N ALA A 164 -0.29 12.05 18.74
CA ALA A 164 0.93 12.34 18.02
C ALA A 164 0.61 12.79 16.59
N THR A 165 1.45 13.68 16.07
CA THR A 165 1.37 14.13 14.68
C THR A 165 2.73 13.96 14.02
N GLY A 166 2.73 13.69 12.72
CA GLY A 166 3.95 13.55 11.96
C GLY A 166 3.71 13.58 10.47
N ALA A 167 4.77 13.34 9.72
CA ALA A 167 4.71 13.25 8.28
C ALA A 167 5.53 12.05 7.79
N ALA A 168 5.06 11.43 6.72
CA ALA A 168 5.79 10.40 6.01
C ALA A 168 5.89 10.74 4.53
N PHE A 169 7.00 10.34 3.91
CA PHE A 169 7.24 10.49 2.48
C PHE A 169 7.51 9.14 1.84
N SER A 170 7.16 9.02 0.57
CA SER A 170 7.56 7.88 -0.23
C SER A 170 7.97 8.34 -1.62
N VAL A 171 8.96 7.69 -2.19
CA VAL A 171 9.43 7.94 -3.55
C VAL A 171 9.55 6.61 -4.28
N GLY A 172 9.26 6.63 -5.57
CA GLY A 172 9.34 5.42 -6.37
C GLY A 172 9.36 5.70 -7.86
N GLY A 173 9.54 4.65 -8.60
CA GLY A 173 9.48 4.67 -10.04
C GLY A 173 8.90 3.37 -10.56
N SER A 174 8.32 3.44 -11.76
CA SER A 174 7.84 2.26 -12.44
C SER A 174 8.19 2.27 -13.93
N TYR A 175 8.25 1.08 -14.47
CA TYR A 175 8.35 0.82 -15.89
C TYR A 175 7.11 0.06 -16.35
N GLN A 176 6.54 0.51 -17.44
CA GLN A 176 5.37 -0.09 -18.07
C GLN A 176 5.62 -0.33 -19.55
N ASN A 177 5.24 -1.50 -20.02
CA ASN A 177 5.24 -1.83 -21.45
C ASN A 177 3.93 -2.55 -21.80
N ASN A 178 3.08 -1.85 -22.57
CA ASN A 178 1.78 -2.35 -23.03
C ASN A 178 1.84 -2.89 -24.47
N GLU A 179 3.02 -2.86 -25.11
CA GLU A 179 3.22 -3.31 -26.48
C GLU A 179 3.92 -4.67 -26.55
N LEU A 180 4.00 -5.37 -25.42
CA LEU A 180 4.58 -6.71 -25.39
C LEU A 180 3.70 -7.72 -26.11
N THR A 181 4.35 -8.67 -26.75
CA THR A 181 3.69 -9.85 -27.32
C THR A 181 4.30 -11.09 -26.69
N LEU A 182 3.48 -11.94 -26.08
CA LEU A 182 3.89 -13.22 -25.51
C LEU A 182 3.08 -14.34 -26.16
N ALA A 183 3.78 -15.29 -26.79
CA ALA A 183 3.14 -16.39 -27.53
C ALA A 183 2.10 -15.90 -28.57
N ASN A 184 2.40 -14.83 -29.31
CA ASN A 184 1.50 -14.16 -30.28
C ASN A 184 0.22 -13.58 -29.66
N LYS A 185 0.23 -13.26 -28.36
CA LYS A 185 -0.87 -12.62 -27.66
C LYS A 185 -0.40 -11.28 -27.08
N PRO A 186 -1.26 -10.24 -27.08
CA PRO A 186 -0.95 -8.97 -26.42
C PRO A 186 -0.66 -9.22 -24.93
N ALA A 187 0.37 -8.57 -24.43
CA ALA A 187 0.78 -8.68 -23.03
C ALA A 187 1.19 -7.31 -22.48
N ASN A 188 0.94 -7.09 -21.21
CA ASN A 188 1.32 -5.88 -20.49
C ASN A 188 2.26 -6.24 -19.35
N LEU A 189 3.38 -5.54 -19.27
CA LEU A 189 4.34 -5.66 -18.17
C LEU A 189 4.35 -4.37 -17.36
N MET A 190 4.26 -4.49 -16.05
CA MET A 190 4.49 -3.41 -15.09
C MET A 190 5.55 -3.84 -14.10
N LEU A 191 6.56 -3.00 -13.88
CA LEU A 191 7.57 -3.15 -12.84
C LEU A 191 7.54 -1.90 -11.96
N ASP A 192 7.71 -2.05 -10.67
CA ASP A 192 7.81 -0.91 -9.75
C ASP A 192 8.87 -1.13 -8.67
N ALA A 193 9.42 -0.02 -8.18
CA ALA A 193 10.28 0.03 -7.01
C ALA A 193 9.96 1.29 -6.20
N LYS A 194 9.90 1.14 -4.88
CA LYS A 194 9.51 2.21 -3.95
C LYS A 194 10.28 2.14 -2.65
N VAL A 195 10.70 3.29 -2.13
CA VAL A 195 11.01 3.47 -0.71
C VAL A 195 9.85 4.22 -0.08
N GLY A 196 9.24 3.63 0.94
CA GLY A 196 8.01 4.14 1.53
C GLY A 196 8.11 4.44 3.02
N ALA A 197 7.18 5.27 3.50
CA ALA A 197 7.01 5.66 4.88
C ALA A 197 8.29 6.24 5.53
N ILE A 198 9.05 7.05 4.80
CA ILE A 198 10.23 7.75 5.30
C ILE A 198 9.76 8.95 6.12
N GLY A 199 10.22 9.08 7.36
CA GLY A 199 9.90 10.25 8.19
C GLY A 199 10.43 10.14 9.61
N PRO A 200 10.27 11.20 10.42
CA PRO A 200 10.67 11.19 11.80
C PRO A 200 9.78 10.28 12.65
N GLN A 201 10.24 9.91 13.82
CA GLN A 201 9.43 9.19 14.80
C GLN A 201 8.23 10.05 15.23
N LEU A 202 7.07 9.42 15.45
CA LEU A 202 5.95 10.05 16.12
C LEU A 202 6.21 10.09 17.63
N ASP A 203 6.04 11.26 18.22
CA ASP A 203 6.24 11.47 19.66
C ASP A 203 4.88 11.66 20.36
N TYR A 204 4.50 10.69 21.19
CA TYR A 204 3.29 10.73 22.03
C TYR A 204 3.56 11.40 23.40
N GLY A 205 4.77 11.92 23.63
CA GLY A 205 5.19 12.45 24.90
C GLY A 205 5.61 11.36 25.89
N ASN A 206 6.14 11.79 27.07
CA ASN A 206 6.63 10.89 28.11
C ASN A 206 7.67 9.86 27.63
N LYS A 207 8.54 10.23 26.69
CA LYS A 207 9.54 9.37 26.06
C LYS A 207 8.94 8.22 25.20
N HIS A 208 7.65 8.26 24.91
CA HIS A 208 6.99 7.27 24.06
C HIS A 208 7.08 7.74 22.60
N LYS A 209 7.94 7.11 21.83
CA LYS A 209 8.16 7.41 20.42
C LYS A 209 7.94 6.17 19.60
N THR A 210 7.24 6.32 18.47
CA THR A 210 7.01 5.26 17.51
C THR A 210 7.73 5.57 16.21
N THR A 211 8.50 4.62 15.73
CA THR A 211 9.22 4.73 14.45
C THR A 211 8.25 4.45 13.31
N LEU A 212 8.36 5.20 12.22
CA LEU A 212 7.60 4.93 11.01
C LEU A 212 8.07 3.61 10.37
N PRO A 213 7.16 2.82 9.79
CA PRO A 213 7.47 1.55 9.13
C PRO A 213 8.16 1.79 7.78
N THR A 214 9.35 2.35 7.78
CA THR A 214 10.11 2.64 6.56
C THR A 214 10.50 1.33 5.87
N TYR A 215 10.18 1.24 4.57
CA TYR A 215 10.41 0.02 3.80
C TYR A 215 10.92 0.32 2.39
N PHE A 216 11.60 -0.67 1.83
CA PHE A 216 11.87 -0.79 0.40
C PHE A 216 10.94 -1.87 -0.19
N ALA A 217 10.33 -1.59 -1.33
CA ALA A 217 9.49 -2.54 -2.03
C ALA A 217 9.86 -2.59 -3.51
N VAL A 218 9.77 -3.79 -4.07
CA VAL A 218 9.84 -4.03 -5.50
C VAL A 218 8.68 -4.92 -5.92
N GLY A 219 8.16 -4.71 -7.12
CA GLY A 219 7.07 -5.49 -7.64
C GLY A 219 7.10 -5.61 -9.16
N GLY A 220 6.42 -6.63 -9.66
CA GLY A 220 6.19 -6.83 -11.06
C GLY A 220 4.83 -7.49 -11.30
N ALA A 221 4.18 -7.10 -12.39
CA ALA A 221 2.94 -7.72 -12.86
C ALA A 221 3.05 -7.95 -14.37
N LEU A 222 2.61 -9.11 -14.80
CA LEU A 222 2.49 -9.49 -16.20
C LEU A 222 1.06 -9.92 -16.45
N SER A 223 0.41 -9.34 -17.46
CA SER A 223 -0.90 -9.77 -17.91
C SER A 223 -0.87 -10.12 -19.39
N VAL A 224 -1.62 -11.13 -19.78
CA VAL A 224 -1.67 -11.65 -21.16
C VAL A 224 -3.13 -11.83 -21.56
N GLU A 225 -3.52 -11.30 -22.71
CA GLU A 225 -4.84 -11.53 -23.30
C GLU A 225 -4.86 -12.92 -23.94
N VAL A 226 -5.57 -13.86 -23.32
CA VAL A 226 -5.67 -15.26 -23.82
C VAL A 226 -6.81 -15.44 -24.81
N ALA A 227 -7.85 -14.61 -24.75
CA ALA A 227 -8.96 -14.53 -25.70
C ALA A 227 -9.57 -13.11 -25.65
N GLU A 228 -10.46 -12.77 -26.63
CA GLU A 228 -11.03 -11.42 -26.81
C GLU A 228 -11.60 -10.76 -25.53
N LYS A 229 -12.02 -11.57 -24.53
CA LYS A 229 -12.59 -11.09 -23.26
C LYS A 229 -11.92 -11.70 -22.03
N HIS A 230 -10.81 -12.41 -22.20
CA HIS A 230 -10.14 -13.10 -21.10
C HIS A 230 -8.70 -12.68 -21.00
N GLN A 231 -8.32 -12.20 -19.82
CA GLN A 231 -6.96 -11.83 -19.47
C GLN A 231 -6.52 -12.68 -18.28
N VAL A 232 -5.31 -13.20 -18.35
CA VAL A 232 -4.63 -13.86 -17.22
C VAL A 232 -3.52 -12.95 -16.75
N ALA A 233 -3.49 -12.69 -15.45
CA ALA A 233 -2.46 -11.85 -14.83
C ALA A 233 -1.77 -12.59 -13.69
N ALA A 234 -0.46 -12.36 -13.58
CA ALA A 234 0.35 -12.78 -12.44
C ALA A 234 1.14 -11.58 -11.91
N ALA A 235 1.21 -11.45 -10.61
CA ALA A 235 1.96 -10.39 -9.97
C ALA A 235 2.78 -10.94 -8.80
N LEU A 236 3.95 -10.36 -8.59
CA LEU A 236 4.83 -10.66 -7.48
C LEU A 236 5.32 -9.35 -6.87
N SER A 237 5.35 -9.27 -5.55
CA SER A 237 5.98 -8.16 -4.84
C SER A 237 6.74 -8.65 -3.62
N SER A 238 7.77 -7.89 -3.27
CA SER A 238 8.55 -8.10 -2.06
C SER A 238 8.69 -6.76 -1.34
N ARG A 239 8.63 -6.80 0.00
CA ARG A 239 8.80 -5.63 0.85
C ARG A 239 9.77 -5.96 1.97
N TYR A 240 10.76 -5.11 2.14
CA TYR A 240 11.76 -5.19 3.21
C TYR A 240 11.63 -3.96 4.10
N PHE A 241 11.40 -4.15 5.40
CA PHE A 241 11.34 -3.08 6.40
C PHE A 241 12.74 -2.84 6.98
N PHE A 242 13.18 -1.58 7.01
CA PHE A 242 14.51 -1.21 7.50
C PHE A 242 14.61 -1.26 9.02
N GLN A 243 13.51 -1.00 9.71
CA GLN A 243 13.44 -1.10 11.16
C GLN A 243 12.18 -1.90 11.50
N PRO A 244 12.34 -3.09 12.05
CA PRO A 244 11.22 -3.77 12.69
C PRO A 244 10.84 -2.96 13.94
N SER A 245 9.60 -2.50 13.98
CA SER A 245 9.03 -1.79 15.13
C SER A 245 8.69 -2.76 16.24
#